data_ed0723a2931464d05ca3be1862583870
#
_entry.id   ed0723a2931464d05ca3be1862583870
#
_cell.length_a   1.000
_cell.length_b   1.000
_cell.length_c   1.000
_cell.angle_alpha   90.00
_cell.angle_beta   90.00
_cell.angle_gamma   90.00
#
_symmetry.space_group_name_H-M   'P 1'
#
loop_
_entity.id
_entity.type
_entity.pdbx_description
1 polymer ?
#
loop_
_entity_poly.entity_id
_entity_poly.type
_entity_poly.pdbx_seq_one_letter_code
_entity_poly.pdbx_strand_id
1 'polypeptide(L)'
;MGKFNMDEKHIHEMFSQITVDSSKLAEQVKSRLYEGSADMPARHRKRWTRSTIAAIAISFVLVTSATAASLGNFDWFIERFNPDFGKIVEPVGVYSEDEGIRMEVIGAQKYDNRAIIYLSLQDRTGQNRLTEQTDFRDGFNVKIHSPTKEGAKSGDEVLSASMSWKQKMLNFNKDTNTIYYEFNITADPDTPLTDPLELGSFLIYFSEKAYIDEPISVSLTGIEDVETIPIEKAQIWGGSNVPSDLSSLTEALMPGDYASMPHGEKDQWVSNIGIIDGKLHVQIGKFFNKEFGPSDAMLSLKSPDGNLITNDYNLVFLSDKKNNLLDLENNDYDDAKYKYEEFVFPVSSENLSKYTLYYTGSVYSGVEGNWNVAANSSDTTANLRTWKNDISVEGHLFEYITLSPLGLQVIGTYKGENYMVSDMLLEIETVDGIIPLEGGGGSQNPDKHTFNSSWDTKAPLDITKVKAIIINGTRIPAK
;
A
#
# COMPACT_ATOMS: atom_id res chain seq x y z
N MET A 1 15.93 -24.20 38.35
CA MET A 1 16.51 -23.01 37.70
C MET A 1 17.95 -23.31 37.38
N GLY A 2 18.25 -23.81 36.22
CA GLY A 2 19.60 -24.08 35.71
C GLY A 2 19.90 -23.04 34.62
N LYS A 3 20.84 -22.13 34.87
CA LYS A 3 21.39 -21.23 33.86
C LYS A 3 22.24 -22.09 32.91
N PHE A 4 21.82 -22.21 31.66
CA PHE A 4 22.68 -22.65 30.57
C PHE A 4 23.60 -21.46 30.21
N ASN A 5 24.83 -21.49 30.68
CA ASN A 5 25.91 -20.68 30.14
C ASN A 5 26.50 -21.46 28.96
N MET A 6 26.12 -21.11 27.73
CA MET A 6 26.86 -21.56 26.55
C MET A 6 28.11 -20.69 26.41
N ASP A 7 29.28 -21.32 26.40
CA ASP A 7 30.58 -20.68 26.29
C ASP A 7 30.74 -20.10 24.85
N GLU A 8 31.15 -18.84 24.74
CA GLU A 8 31.40 -18.14 23.45
C GLU A 8 32.31 -18.95 22.51
N LYS A 9 33.17 -19.74 23.07
CA LYS A 9 34.09 -20.62 22.33
C LYS A 9 33.36 -21.74 21.57
N HIS A 10 32.28 -22.27 22.13
CA HIS A 10 31.47 -23.32 21.50
C HIS A 10 30.64 -22.77 20.33
N ILE A 11 30.22 -21.51 20.45
CA ILE A 11 29.50 -20.78 19.37
C ILE A 11 30.48 -20.53 18.21
N HIS A 12 31.70 -20.12 18.49
CA HIS A 12 32.72 -19.88 17.47
C HIS A 12 33.16 -21.15 16.72
N GLU A 13 33.22 -22.28 17.40
CA GLU A 13 33.54 -23.59 16.79
C GLU A 13 32.41 -24.11 15.88
N MET A 14 31.14 -23.89 16.24
CA MET A 14 30.01 -24.24 15.38
C MET A 14 29.97 -23.41 14.09
N PHE A 15 30.28 -22.12 14.14
CA PHE A 15 30.31 -21.24 12.97
C PHE A 15 31.52 -21.48 12.04
N SER A 16 32.65 -21.99 12.57
CA SER A 16 33.85 -22.28 11.75
C SER A 16 33.68 -23.50 10.83
N GLN A 17 32.66 -24.32 11.02
CA GLN A 17 32.39 -25.51 10.22
C GLN A 17 31.41 -25.28 9.04
N ILE A 18 30.84 -24.10 8.90
CA ILE A 18 29.93 -23.75 7.78
C ILE A 18 30.72 -23.04 6.69
N THR A 19 31.40 -23.81 5.86
CA THR A 19 31.99 -23.29 4.60
C THR A 19 30.92 -23.29 3.50
N VAL A 20 30.30 -22.13 3.24
CA VAL A 20 29.49 -21.95 2.05
C VAL A 20 30.43 -21.70 0.86
N ASP A 21 30.37 -22.56 -0.15
CA ASP A 21 31.11 -22.40 -1.40
C ASP A 21 30.51 -21.24 -2.21
N SER A 22 31.00 -20.03 -1.90
CA SER A 22 30.55 -18.78 -2.52
C SER A 22 30.76 -18.74 -4.04
N SER A 23 31.61 -19.60 -4.59
CA SER A 23 31.87 -19.66 -6.01
C SER A 23 30.72 -20.32 -6.79
N LYS A 24 30.12 -21.38 -6.25
CA LYS A 24 28.94 -22.05 -6.83
C LYS A 24 27.68 -21.18 -6.77
N LEU A 25 27.51 -20.43 -5.68
CA LEU A 25 26.38 -19.50 -5.52
C LEU A 25 26.50 -18.35 -6.54
N ALA A 26 27.69 -17.80 -6.70
CA ALA A 26 27.96 -16.75 -7.69
C ALA A 26 27.75 -17.21 -9.14
N GLU A 27 28.06 -18.46 -9.48
CA GLU A 27 27.78 -19.03 -10.79
C GLU A 27 26.30 -19.28 -11.03
N GLN A 28 25.54 -19.75 -10.05
CA GLN A 28 24.09 -19.94 -10.15
C GLN A 28 23.34 -18.61 -10.30
N VAL A 29 23.76 -17.56 -9.58
CA VAL A 29 23.23 -16.20 -9.73
C VAL A 29 23.55 -15.65 -11.11
N LYS A 30 24.76 -15.86 -11.60
CA LYS A 30 25.19 -15.41 -12.93
C LYS A 30 24.42 -16.10 -14.06
N SER A 31 24.18 -17.41 -13.98
CA SER A 31 23.41 -18.16 -14.99
C SER A 31 21.95 -17.68 -15.06
N ARG A 32 21.29 -17.47 -13.92
CA ARG A 32 19.90 -16.97 -13.88
C ARG A 32 19.76 -15.53 -14.38
N LEU A 33 20.77 -14.67 -14.12
CA LEU A 33 20.80 -13.30 -14.66
C LEU A 33 20.99 -13.27 -16.20
N TYR A 34 21.70 -14.25 -16.77
CA TYR A 34 21.88 -14.35 -18.21
C TYR A 34 20.69 -15.00 -18.92
N GLU A 35 19.99 -15.94 -18.30
CA GLU A 35 18.79 -16.57 -18.86
C GLU A 35 17.58 -15.61 -18.92
N GLY A 36 17.46 -14.68 -17.95
CA GLY A 36 16.40 -13.67 -17.95
C GLY A 36 16.62 -12.47 -18.90
N SER A 37 17.80 -12.35 -19.55
CA SER A 37 18.14 -11.17 -20.37
C SER A 37 18.03 -11.38 -21.88
N ALA A 38 17.64 -12.57 -22.34
CA ALA A 38 17.73 -12.92 -23.77
C ALA A 38 16.56 -12.42 -24.65
N ASP A 39 15.42 -12.00 -24.07
CA ASP A 39 14.19 -11.70 -24.84
C ASP A 39 13.49 -10.39 -24.46
N MET A 40 14.21 -9.30 -24.27
CA MET A 40 13.57 -7.98 -24.18
C MET A 40 13.67 -7.22 -25.49
N PRO A 41 12.55 -6.78 -26.10
CA PRO A 41 12.58 -5.92 -27.28
C PRO A 41 13.19 -4.56 -26.91
N ALA A 42 14.01 -4.03 -27.83
CA ALA A 42 14.78 -2.80 -27.68
C ALA A 42 13.86 -1.55 -27.66
N ARG A 43 13.27 -1.23 -26.53
CA ARG A 43 12.71 0.10 -26.25
C ARG A 43 13.26 0.62 -24.93
N HIS A 44 14.07 1.71 -25.06
CA HIS A 44 14.65 2.52 -23.99
C HIS A 44 15.52 1.79 -22.95
N ARG A 45 16.77 1.48 -23.33
CA ARG A 45 17.84 1.19 -22.37
C ARG A 45 18.14 2.43 -21.53
N LYS A 46 17.45 2.60 -20.38
CA LYS A 46 17.99 3.36 -19.27
C LYS A 46 19.32 2.69 -18.89
N ARG A 47 20.43 3.40 -19.04
CA ARG A 47 21.75 2.87 -18.64
C ARG A 47 21.76 2.70 -17.13
N TRP A 48 21.54 1.50 -16.66
CA TRP A 48 21.77 1.16 -15.26
C TRP A 48 23.25 1.39 -14.96
N THR A 49 23.50 2.19 -13.93
CA THR A 49 24.88 2.42 -13.49
C THR A 49 25.41 1.17 -12.82
N ARG A 50 26.72 0.96 -12.87
CA ARG A 50 27.38 -0.20 -12.23
C ARG A 50 27.04 -0.34 -10.74
N SER A 51 26.69 0.78 -10.08
CA SER A 51 26.23 0.83 -8.69
C SER A 51 24.84 0.18 -8.49
N THR A 52 23.91 0.31 -9.43
CA THR A 52 22.56 -0.31 -9.33
C THR A 52 22.64 -1.85 -9.42
N ILE A 53 23.55 -2.36 -10.28
CA ILE A 53 23.77 -3.83 -10.40
C ILE A 53 24.48 -4.37 -9.14
N ALA A 54 25.40 -3.59 -8.54
CA ALA A 54 26.05 -3.95 -7.28
C ALA A 54 25.08 -3.97 -6.10
N ALA A 55 24.14 -3.02 -6.02
CA ALA A 55 23.10 -2.97 -4.99
C ALA A 55 22.17 -4.18 -5.03
N ILE A 56 21.74 -4.60 -6.25
CA ILE A 56 20.90 -5.81 -6.42
C ILE A 56 21.67 -7.08 -6.03
N ALA A 57 22.98 -7.17 -6.36
CA ALA A 57 23.81 -8.33 -6.00
C ALA A 57 24.10 -8.39 -4.49
N ILE A 58 24.23 -7.24 -3.81
CA ILE A 58 24.45 -7.16 -2.36
C ILE A 58 23.19 -7.52 -1.59
N SER A 59 21.99 -7.15 -2.06
CA SER A 59 20.72 -7.53 -1.43
C SER A 59 20.50 -9.05 -1.39
N PHE A 60 21.00 -9.81 -2.37
CA PHE A 60 20.86 -11.27 -2.40
C PHE A 60 21.90 -12.04 -1.54
N VAL A 61 23.06 -11.45 -1.26
CA VAL A 61 24.15 -12.16 -0.53
C VAL A 61 23.98 -12.07 0.99
N LEU A 62 23.21 -11.13 1.52
CA LEU A 62 23.02 -10.97 2.97
C LEU A 62 21.97 -11.92 3.60
N VAL A 63 21.23 -12.67 2.77
CA VAL A 63 20.08 -13.49 3.20
C VAL A 63 20.49 -14.72 4.05
N THR A 64 21.75 -15.14 4.10
CA THR A 64 22.13 -16.44 4.69
C THR A 64 22.74 -16.39 6.08
N SER A 65 23.00 -15.22 6.66
CA SER A 65 23.77 -15.14 7.93
C SER A 65 22.96 -14.75 9.19
N ALA A 66 21.66 -14.46 9.07
CA ALA A 66 20.86 -13.94 10.20
C ALA A 66 19.98 -15.00 10.91
N THR A 67 19.90 -16.22 10.41
CA THR A 67 18.94 -17.24 10.89
C THR A 67 19.13 -17.65 12.36
N ALA A 68 20.35 -17.60 12.89
CA ALA A 68 20.59 -18.03 14.28
C ALA A 68 20.21 -17.00 15.35
N ALA A 69 20.28 -15.70 15.02
CA ALA A 69 19.91 -14.63 15.95
C ALA A 69 18.41 -14.37 16.02
N SER A 70 17.69 -14.61 14.90
CA SER A 70 16.24 -14.42 14.81
C SER A 70 15.45 -15.55 15.49
N LEU A 71 15.93 -16.79 15.43
CA LEU A 71 15.28 -17.95 16.05
C LEU A 71 15.17 -17.82 17.58
N GLY A 72 16.16 -17.22 18.25
CA GLY A 72 16.11 -16.98 19.70
C GLY A 72 15.09 -15.92 20.12
N ASN A 73 14.68 -15.07 19.23
CA ASN A 73 13.69 -14.02 19.47
C ASN A 73 12.26 -14.42 19.04
N PHE A 74 12.12 -15.50 18.26
CA PHE A 74 10.82 -15.93 17.73
C PHE A 74 9.88 -16.40 18.84
N ASP A 75 10.33 -17.31 19.71
CA ASP A 75 9.52 -17.83 20.82
C ASP A 75 9.06 -16.68 21.74
N TRP A 76 9.99 -15.78 22.11
CA TRP A 76 9.65 -14.59 22.88
C TRP A 76 8.61 -13.69 22.18
N PHE A 77 8.77 -13.51 20.86
CA PHE A 77 7.86 -12.69 20.05
C PHE A 77 6.45 -13.30 20.05
N ILE A 78 6.34 -14.59 19.77
CA ILE A 78 5.05 -15.31 19.71
C ILE A 78 4.39 -15.35 21.09
N GLU A 79 5.09 -15.72 22.14
CA GLU A 79 4.54 -15.74 23.51
C GLU A 79 3.96 -14.39 23.93
N ARG A 80 4.58 -13.30 23.47
CA ARG A 80 4.19 -11.95 23.87
C ARG A 80 3.05 -11.37 23.04
N PHE A 81 3.03 -11.59 21.72
CA PHE A 81 2.14 -10.86 20.82
C PHE A 81 1.01 -11.70 20.24
N ASN A 82 1.23 -12.96 19.99
CA ASN A 82 0.19 -13.85 19.46
C ASN A 82 0.45 -15.33 19.79
N PRO A 83 0.28 -15.73 21.05
CA PRO A 83 0.60 -17.11 21.51
C PRO A 83 -0.28 -18.18 20.85
N ASP A 84 -1.46 -17.83 20.38
CA ASP A 84 -2.36 -18.77 19.76
C ASP A 84 -1.93 -19.13 18.33
N PHE A 85 -1.70 -18.14 17.47
CA PHE A 85 -1.18 -18.38 16.11
C PHE A 85 0.27 -18.82 16.08
N GLY A 86 1.06 -18.46 17.07
CA GLY A 86 2.44 -18.92 17.16
C GLY A 86 2.63 -20.41 17.17
N LYS A 87 1.60 -21.17 17.53
CA LYS A 87 1.61 -22.65 17.48
C LYS A 87 1.61 -23.22 16.06
N ILE A 88 1.20 -22.44 15.09
CA ILE A 88 1.09 -22.86 13.68
C ILE A 88 2.05 -22.12 12.77
N VAL A 89 2.67 -21.02 13.21
CA VAL A 89 3.60 -20.22 12.42
C VAL A 89 5.02 -20.75 12.58
N GLU A 90 5.73 -20.89 11.48
CA GLU A 90 7.12 -21.31 11.48
C GLU A 90 8.07 -20.11 11.49
N PRO A 91 9.20 -20.19 12.24
CA PRO A 91 10.21 -19.15 12.22
C PRO A 91 10.92 -19.11 10.86
N VAL A 92 11.11 -17.92 10.31
CA VAL A 92 11.71 -17.71 8.98
C VAL A 92 13.01 -16.94 9.06
N GLY A 93 13.03 -15.72 9.59
CA GLY A 93 14.24 -14.93 9.80
C GLY A 93 14.95 -14.46 8.54
N VAL A 94 14.22 -14.21 7.44
CA VAL A 94 14.78 -13.62 6.22
C VAL A 94 14.48 -12.13 6.17
N TYR A 95 15.42 -11.34 5.63
CA TYR A 95 15.25 -9.89 5.56
C TYR A 95 15.76 -9.29 4.26
N SER A 96 15.27 -8.09 3.96
CA SER A 96 15.78 -7.16 2.96
C SER A 96 16.05 -5.81 3.61
N GLU A 97 17.07 -5.09 3.16
CA GLU A 97 17.42 -3.78 3.68
C GLU A 97 17.65 -2.81 2.53
N ASP A 98 16.93 -1.69 2.53
CA ASP A 98 17.10 -0.60 1.59
C ASP A 98 16.78 0.73 2.28
N GLU A 99 17.37 1.84 1.82
CA GLU A 99 17.21 3.19 2.38
C GLU A 99 17.39 3.26 3.92
N GLY A 100 18.17 2.30 4.48
CA GLY A 100 18.41 2.18 5.91
C GLY A 100 17.23 1.64 6.70
N ILE A 101 16.20 1.12 6.04
CA ILE A 101 15.11 0.36 6.68
C ILE A 101 15.32 -1.12 6.40
N ARG A 102 15.29 -1.93 7.45
CA ARG A 102 15.29 -3.39 7.38
C ARG A 102 13.86 -3.91 7.50
N MET A 103 13.41 -4.63 6.49
CA MET A 103 12.18 -5.41 6.49
C MET A 103 12.52 -6.87 6.70
N GLU A 104 12.03 -7.50 7.77
CA GLU A 104 12.32 -8.89 8.10
C GLU A 104 11.05 -9.70 8.30
N VAL A 105 10.96 -10.86 7.64
CA VAL A 105 9.92 -11.85 7.92
C VAL A 105 10.40 -12.70 9.10
N ILE A 106 9.76 -12.52 10.24
CA ILE A 106 10.08 -13.20 11.50
C ILE A 106 9.53 -14.63 11.47
N GLY A 107 8.30 -14.78 10.98
CA GLY A 107 7.64 -16.06 10.85
C GLY A 107 6.52 -16.00 9.82
N ALA A 108 6.20 -17.15 9.23
CA ALA A 108 5.15 -17.28 8.25
C ALA A 108 4.48 -18.66 8.29
N GLN A 109 3.21 -18.71 7.94
CA GLN A 109 2.49 -19.94 7.68
C GLN A 109 1.57 -19.76 6.49
N LYS A 110 1.63 -20.69 5.53
CA LYS A 110 0.86 -20.66 4.29
C LYS A 110 -0.14 -21.82 4.25
N TYR A 111 -1.31 -21.55 3.71
CA TYR A 111 -2.37 -22.50 3.42
C TYR A 111 -2.93 -22.21 2.02
N ASP A 112 -2.28 -22.74 1.00
CA ASP A 112 -2.63 -22.56 -0.41
C ASP A 112 -2.68 -21.08 -0.81
N ASN A 113 -3.88 -20.49 -0.85
CA ASN A 113 -4.12 -19.09 -1.22
C ASN A 113 -4.21 -18.13 -0.01
N ARG A 114 -3.94 -18.61 1.20
CA ARG A 114 -3.95 -17.81 2.44
C ARG A 114 -2.63 -17.91 3.18
N ALA A 115 -2.24 -16.83 3.84
CA ALA A 115 -1.07 -16.83 4.72
C ALA A 115 -1.26 -15.90 5.91
N ILE A 116 -0.59 -16.25 7.02
CA ILE A 116 -0.31 -15.35 8.13
C ILE A 116 1.20 -15.12 8.19
N ILE A 117 1.60 -13.86 8.31
CA ILE A 117 3.01 -13.45 8.28
C ILE A 117 3.26 -12.49 9.43
N TYR A 118 4.33 -12.73 10.16
CA TYR A 118 4.88 -11.78 11.12
C TYR A 118 6.09 -11.10 10.51
N LEU A 119 6.01 -9.78 10.45
CA LEU A 119 7.01 -8.94 9.80
C LEU A 119 7.48 -7.85 10.75
N SER A 120 8.75 -7.50 10.73
CA SER A 120 9.26 -6.30 11.38
C SER A 120 9.82 -5.30 10.38
N LEU A 121 9.66 -4.01 10.71
CA LEU A 121 10.41 -2.90 10.12
C LEU A 121 11.31 -2.32 11.18
N GLN A 122 12.60 -2.10 10.86
CA GLN A 122 13.55 -1.44 11.74
C GLN A 122 14.30 -0.33 11.02
N ASP A 123 14.31 0.87 11.60
CA ASP A 123 15.18 1.95 11.12
C ASP A 123 16.60 1.75 11.65
N ARG A 124 17.54 1.50 10.72
CA ARG A 124 18.96 1.27 10.98
C ARG A 124 19.80 2.55 10.92
N THR A 125 19.21 3.66 10.51
CA THR A 125 19.95 4.93 10.34
C THR A 125 20.25 5.64 11.67
N GLY A 126 19.53 5.29 12.73
CA GLY A 126 19.56 6.00 14.00
C GLY A 126 18.77 7.32 14.02
N GLN A 127 18.03 7.63 12.94
CA GLN A 127 17.19 8.82 12.85
C GLN A 127 15.81 8.64 13.51
N ASN A 128 15.47 7.41 13.87
CA ASN A 128 14.18 7.06 14.49
C ASN A 128 12.97 7.50 13.64
N ARG A 129 13.02 7.20 12.34
CA ARG A 129 12.00 7.64 11.37
C ARG A 129 10.66 6.92 11.51
N LEU A 130 10.67 5.66 12.03
CA LEU A 130 9.44 4.88 12.20
C LEU A 130 8.62 5.41 13.36
N THR A 131 7.29 5.42 13.21
CA THR A 131 6.31 5.91 14.17
C THR A 131 5.16 4.91 14.34
N GLU A 132 4.25 5.15 15.26
CA GLU A 132 3.01 4.36 15.42
C GLU A 132 2.06 4.49 14.20
N GLN A 133 2.30 5.44 13.30
CA GLN A 133 1.56 5.61 12.04
C GLN A 133 2.22 4.92 10.85
N THR A 134 3.40 4.32 11.06
CA THR A 134 4.13 3.67 9.97
C THR A 134 3.32 2.53 9.35
N ASP A 135 3.33 2.47 8.01
CA ASP A 135 2.48 1.57 7.26
C ASP A 135 3.08 1.36 5.85
N PHE A 136 2.62 0.35 5.15
CA PHE A 136 3.07 0.03 3.79
C PHE A 136 2.16 0.65 2.71
N ARG A 137 0.94 1.05 3.07
CA ARG A 137 -0.07 1.54 2.13
C ARG A 137 -0.11 0.68 0.85
N ASP A 138 -0.17 1.32 -0.31
CA ASP A 138 -0.19 0.64 -1.62
C ASP A 138 1.18 0.08 -2.05
N GLY A 139 2.23 0.30 -1.25
CA GLY A 139 3.59 -0.17 -1.54
C GLY A 139 3.81 -1.66 -1.32
N PHE A 140 3.00 -2.31 -0.49
CA PHE A 140 3.15 -3.74 -0.19
C PHE A 140 2.60 -4.62 -1.30
N ASN A 141 3.35 -5.65 -1.66
CA ASN A 141 2.93 -6.63 -2.64
C ASN A 141 3.32 -8.05 -2.21
N VAL A 142 2.55 -9.02 -2.69
CA VAL A 142 2.81 -10.46 -2.50
C VAL A 142 2.69 -11.11 -3.86
N LYS A 143 3.67 -11.93 -4.22
CA LYS A 143 3.58 -12.67 -5.48
C LYS A 143 2.65 -13.87 -5.34
N ILE A 144 1.86 -14.09 -6.37
CA ILE A 144 0.94 -15.22 -6.50
C ILE A 144 1.27 -15.98 -7.77
N HIS A 145 1.05 -17.30 -7.75
CA HIS A 145 1.10 -18.09 -8.96
C HIS A 145 -0.13 -17.81 -9.82
N SER A 146 0.06 -17.08 -10.91
CA SER A 146 -0.96 -17.05 -11.95
C SER A 146 -0.98 -18.41 -12.65
N PRO A 147 -2.12 -19.14 -12.67
CA PRO A 147 -2.22 -20.34 -13.48
C PRO A 147 -1.97 -19.92 -14.93
N THR A 148 -0.86 -20.40 -15.48
CA THR A 148 -0.57 -20.21 -16.91
C THR A 148 -1.71 -20.83 -17.70
N LYS A 149 -2.55 -19.99 -18.32
CA LYS A 149 -3.46 -20.50 -19.35
C LYS A 149 -2.57 -21.17 -20.37
N GLU A 150 -2.79 -22.46 -20.67
CA GLU A 150 -2.13 -23.15 -21.77
C GLU A 150 -2.26 -22.29 -23.02
N GLY A 151 -1.16 -21.72 -23.53
CA GLY A 151 -1.13 -20.83 -24.68
C GLY A 151 -0.80 -19.35 -24.39
N ALA A 152 -0.63 -18.91 -23.16
CA ALA A 152 -0.12 -17.56 -22.85
C ALA A 152 1.35 -17.48 -23.30
N LYS A 153 1.67 -16.52 -24.17
CA LYS A 153 3.06 -16.26 -24.55
C LYS A 153 3.80 -15.69 -23.36
N SER A 154 5.04 -16.14 -23.15
CA SER A 154 5.98 -15.56 -22.19
C SER A 154 6.05 -14.04 -22.42
N GLY A 155 5.51 -13.24 -21.49
CA GLY A 155 5.41 -11.78 -21.59
C GLY A 155 4.00 -11.20 -21.42
N ASP A 156 2.96 -12.03 -21.35
CA ASP A 156 1.65 -11.53 -20.96
C ASP A 156 1.70 -11.14 -19.49
N GLU A 157 1.41 -9.86 -19.22
CA GLU A 157 1.31 -9.27 -17.88
C GLU A 157 0.51 -10.19 -16.98
N VAL A 158 1.04 -10.43 -15.79
CA VAL A 158 0.31 -11.05 -14.69
C VAL A 158 -0.93 -10.18 -14.49
N LEU A 159 -2.07 -10.61 -15.05
CA LEU A 159 -3.36 -10.01 -14.73
C LEU A 159 -3.43 -10.03 -13.22
N SER A 160 -3.57 -8.87 -12.61
CA SER A 160 -3.67 -8.69 -11.17
C SER A 160 -4.75 -9.64 -10.63
N ALA A 161 -4.31 -10.80 -10.18
CA ALA A 161 -5.19 -11.67 -9.43
C ALA A 161 -5.59 -10.87 -8.19
N SER A 162 -6.87 -10.82 -7.88
CA SER A 162 -7.34 -10.08 -6.74
C SER A 162 -6.81 -10.73 -5.47
N MET A 163 -6.10 -9.94 -4.71
CA MET A 163 -5.54 -10.31 -3.42
C MET A 163 -5.96 -9.26 -2.41
N SER A 164 -6.36 -9.70 -1.25
CA SER A 164 -6.61 -8.84 -0.10
C SER A 164 -5.61 -9.16 1.01
N TRP A 165 -5.20 -8.13 1.73
CA TRP A 165 -4.39 -8.29 2.92
C TRP A 165 -4.87 -7.35 4.02
N LYS A 166 -4.73 -7.80 5.26
CA LYS A 166 -4.98 -7.00 6.46
C LYS A 166 -3.68 -6.90 7.22
N GLN A 167 -3.32 -5.68 7.57
CA GLN A 167 -2.19 -5.36 8.41
C GLN A 167 -2.68 -5.00 9.82
N LYS A 168 -2.02 -5.56 10.82
CA LYS A 168 -2.21 -5.19 12.22
C LYS A 168 -0.87 -4.92 12.87
N MET A 169 -0.67 -3.72 13.37
CA MET A 169 0.49 -3.42 14.19
C MET A 169 0.34 -4.14 15.54
N LEU A 170 1.34 -4.95 15.89
CA LEU A 170 1.39 -5.68 17.15
C LEU A 170 2.13 -4.90 18.24
N ASN A 171 3.21 -4.24 17.87
CA ASN A 171 4.03 -3.46 18.79
C ASN A 171 4.93 -2.47 18.09
N PHE A 172 5.26 -1.39 18.77
CA PHE A 172 6.31 -0.45 18.41
C PHE A 172 7.34 -0.33 19.54
N ASN A 173 8.55 -0.79 19.30
CA ASN A 173 9.69 -0.64 20.21
C ASN A 173 10.44 0.65 19.87
N LYS A 174 10.24 1.70 20.67
CA LYS A 174 10.84 3.03 20.48
C LYS A 174 12.36 3.02 20.68
N ASP A 175 12.88 2.15 21.55
CA ASP A 175 14.31 2.12 21.87
C ASP A 175 15.14 1.59 20.69
N THR A 176 14.61 0.63 19.95
CA THR A 176 15.27 0.06 18.77
C THR A 176 14.70 0.60 17.45
N ASN A 177 13.72 1.49 17.52
CA ASN A 177 12.91 1.98 16.41
C ASN A 177 12.46 0.83 15.48
N THR A 178 11.78 -0.15 16.08
CA THR A 178 11.31 -1.36 15.40
C THR A 178 9.81 -1.52 15.58
N ILE A 179 9.10 -1.75 14.48
CA ILE A 179 7.67 -2.06 14.48
C ILE A 179 7.48 -3.52 14.09
N TYR A 180 6.50 -4.16 14.72
CA TYR A 180 6.09 -5.53 14.44
C TYR A 180 4.66 -5.56 13.91
N TYR A 181 4.47 -6.29 12.82
CA TYR A 181 3.17 -6.45 12.16
C TYR A 181 2.77 -7.90 12.02
N GLU A 182 1.47 -8.11 12.05
CA GLU A 182 0.81 -9.31 11.56
C GLU A 182 0.10 -8.97 10.24
N PHE A 183 0.35 -9.78 9.22
CA PHE A 183 -0.35 -9.72 7.94
C PHE A 183 -1.17 -10.99 7.76
N ASN A 184 -2.46 -10.82 7.48
CA ASN A 184 -3.32 -11.88 6.99
C ASN A 184 -3.58 -11.65 5.51
N ILE A 185 -3.12 -12.58 4.68
CA ILE A 185 -3.19 -12.50 3.22
C ILE A 185 -4.19 -13.52 2.72
N THR A 186 -5.03 -13.11 1.77
CA THR A 186 -5.96 -14.00 1.07
C THR A 186 -5.94 -13.65 -0.41
N ALA A 187 -5.57 -14.60 -1.25
CA ALA A 187 -5.65 -14.52 -2.70
C ALA A 187 -6.92 -15.20 -3.21
N ASP A 188 -7.24 -15.05 -4.50
CA ASP A 188 -8.30 -15.82 -5.11
C ASP A 188 -7.96 -17.33 -5.06
N PRO A 189 -8.96 -18.21 -4.90
CA PRO A 189 -8.72 -19.64 -4.76
C PRO A 189 -7.97 -20.30 -5.93
N ASP A 190 -8.12 -19.73 -7.14
CA ASP A 190 -7.44 -20.23 -8.34
C ASP A 190 -6.02 -19.66 -8.49
N THR A 191 -5.57 -18.87 -7.52
CA THR A 191 -4.28 -18.18 -7.54
C THR A 191 -3.53 -18.44 -6.23
N PRO A 192 -2.95 -19.63 -6.05
CA PRO A 192 -2.22 -19.97 -4.84
C PRO A 192 -1.00 -19.05 -4.65
N LEU A 193 -0.65 -18.81 -3.40
CA LEU A 193 0.55 -18.07 -3.04
C LEU A 193 1.80 -18.81 -3.50
N THR A 194 2.85 -18.08 -3.88
CA THR A 194 4.12 -18.68 -4.36
C THR A 194 4.80 -19.52 -3.28
N ASP A 195 5.67 -20.45 -3.70
CA ASP A 195 6.57 -21.20 -2.83
C ASP A 195 8.00 -21.09 -3.38
N PRO A 196 8.91 -20.37 -2.72
CA PRO A 196 8.73 -19.63 -1.47
C PRO A 196 7.72 -18.49 -1.57
N LEU A 197 7.16 -18.06 -0.42
CA LEU A 197 6.29 -16.88 -0.33
C LEU A 197 7.12 -15.63 -0.58
N GLU A 198 6.90 -14.97 -1.72
CA GLU A 198 7.64 -13.77 -2.11
C GLU A 198 6.83 -12.52 -1.71
N LEU A 199 7.45 -11.69 -0.88
CA LEU A 199 6.89 -10.44 -0.36
C LEU A 199 7.74 -9.27 -0.79
N GLY A 200 7.13 -8.16 -1.12
CA GLY A 200 7.84 -6.93 -1.49
C GLY A 200 7.18 -5.67 -0.96
N SER A 201 7.97 -4.60 -0.95
CA SER A 201 7.47 -3.25 -0.81
C SER A 201 8.34 -2.31 -1.63
N PHE A 202 7.72 -1.31 -2.26
CA PHE A 202 8.45 -0.26 -2.96
C PHE A 202 8.35 1.09 -2.24
N LEU A 203 7.52 1.19 -1.20
CA LEU A 203 7.47 2.36 -0.33
C LEU A 203 7.08 1.99 1.10
N ILE A 204 7.56 2.78 2.06
CA ILE A 204 7.22 2.69 3.47
C ILE A 204 6.84 4.09 3.93
N TYR A 205 5.61 4.22 4.36
CA TYR A 205 5.05 5.43 4.94
C TYR A 205 5.42 5.53 6.42
N PHE A 206 5.84 6.71 6.89
CA PHE A 206 6.25 6.91 8.27
C PHE A 206 5.18 7.62 9.10
N SER A 207 4.70 8.75 8.61
CA SER A 207 3.73 9.55 9.33
C SER A 207 3.02 10.56 8.45
N GLU A 208 1.89 11.05 8.95
CA GLU A 208 1.12 12.16 8.41
C GLU A 208 1.08 13.28 9.44
N LYS A 209 1.32 14.51 8.97
CA LYS A 209 1.08 15.71 9.74
C LYS A 209 -0.04 16.51 9.07
N ALA A 210 -1.20 16.53 9.71
CA ALA A 210 -2.35 17.32 9.25
C ALA A 210 -2.19 18.79 9.61
N TYR A 211 -2.66 19.64 8.71
CA TYR A 211 -2.80 21.09 8.85
C TYR A 211 -4.26 21.42 8.59
N ILE A 212 -4.93 22.05 9.52
CA ILE A 212 -6.37 22.33 9.45
C ILE A 212 -6.57 23.82 9.69
N ASP A 213 -7.14 24.51 8.68
CA ASP A 213 -7.42 25.94 8.73
C ASP A 213 -6.20 26.79 9.14
N GLU A 214 -5.05 26.49 8.53
CA GLU A 214 -3.82 27.27 8.76
C GLU A 214 -3.79 28.48 7.83
N PRO A 215 -3.56 29.71 8.36
CA PRO A 215 -3.52 30.89 7.51
C PRO A 215 -2.31 30.90 6.59
N ILE A 216 -2.52 31.23 5.32
CA ILE A 216 -1.44 31.48 4.36
C ILE A 216 -1.03 32.94 4.44
N SER A 217 0.27 33.20 4.61
CA SER A 217 0.82 34.57 4.69
C SER A 217 0.96 35.19 3.30
N VAL A 218 -0.15 35.65 2.74
CA VAL A 218 -0.22 36.32 1.42
C VAL A 218 -0.99 37.62 1.51
N SER A 219 -0.65 38.56 0.61
CA SER A 219 -1.43 39.79 0.44
C SER A 219 -2.46 39.58 -0.67
N LEU A 220 -3.70 39.93 -0.37
CA LEU A 220 -4.80 39.93 -1.35
C LEU A 220 -5.06 41.37 -1.89
N THR A 221 -4.02 42.21 -1.96
CA THR A 221 -4.10 43.57 -2.51
C THR A 221 -3.13 43.74 -3.66
N GLY A 222 -3.54 44.48 -4.70
CA GLY A 222 -2.69 44.75 -5.88
C GLY A 222 -2.57 43.50 -6.76
N ILE A 223 -3.58 42.70 -6.80
CA ILE A 223 -3.64 41.44 -7.56
C ILE A 223 -4.56 41.52 -8.80
N GLU A 224 -4.97 42.73 -9.15
CA GLU A 224 -5.86 42.99 -10.28
C GLU A 224 -5.13 42.88 -11.64
N ASP A 225 -3.85 43.21 -11.69
CA ASP A 225 -3.04 43.18 -12.91
C ASP A 225 -2.08 41.97 -12.91
N VAL A 226 -2.68 40.74 -12.85
CA VAL A 226 -1.90 39.51 -12.85
C VAL A 226 -1.64 39.00 -14.28
N GLU A 227 -0.48 38.38 -14.48
CA GLU A 227 -0.19 37.69 -15.73
C GLU A 227 -0.98 36.39 -15.83
N THR A 228 -1.63 36.20 -16.98
CA THR A 228 -2.42 35.01 -17.31
C THR A 228 -1.82 34.26 -18.49
N ILE A 229 -2.15 33.01 -18.63
CA ILE A 229 -1.84 32.18 -19.79
C ILE A 229 -3.16 31.66 -20.40
N PRO A 230 -3.24 31.58 -21.75
CA PRO A 230 -4.38 30.94 -22.38
C PRO A 230 -4.42 29.46 -22.03
N ILE A 231 -5.61 28.92 -21.81
CA ILE A 231 -5.83 27.50 -21.57
C ILE A 231 -6.81 26.92 -22.58
N GLU A 232 -6.60 25.65 -22.91
CA GLU A 232 -7.46 24.85 -23.74
C GLU A 232 -8.04 23.69 -22.93
N LYS A 233 -9.22 23.19 -23.31
CA LYS A 233 -9.86 22.06 -22.62
C LYS A 233 -8.95 20.85 -22.49
N ALA A 234 -8.15 20.56 -23.50
CA ALA A 234 -7.20 19.45 -23.53
C ALA A 234 -6.09 19.56 -22.49
N GLN A 235 -5.87 20.72 -21.88
CA GLN A 235 -4.86 20.98 -20.86
C GLN A 235 -5.42 20.83 -19.42
N ILE A 236 -6.75 20.72 -19.28
CA ILE A 236 -7.39 20.56 -17.97
C ILE A 236 -7.37 19.06 -17.60
N TRP A 237 -6.54 18.70 -16.64
CA TRP A 237 -6.41 17.30 -16.17
C TRP A 237 -7.56 16.86 -15.24
N GLY A 238 -8.17 17.80 -14.52
CA GLY A 238 -9.26 17.53 -13.59
C GLY A 238 -9.69 18.76 -12.82
N GLY A 239 -10.37 18.54 -11.73
CA GLY A 239 -10.85 19.57 -10.83
C GLY A 239 -12.17 19.16 -10.15
N SER A 240 -12.61 19.97 -9.18
CA SER A 240 -13.90 19.80 -8.51
C SER A 240 -14.87 20.85 -9.01
N ASN A 241 -16.13 20.47 -9.20
CA ASN A 241 -17.21 21.36 -9.64
C ASN A 241 -16.91 22.15 -10.92
N VAL A 242 -16.05 21.59 -11.79
CA VAL A 242 -15.65 22.24 -13.05
C VAL A 242 -16.91 22.50 -13.88
N PRO A 243 -17.10 23.74 -14.40
CA PRO A 243 -18.26 24.06 -15.23
C PRO A 243 -18.37 23.12 -16.43
N SER A 244 -19.57 22.65 -16.73
CA SER A 244 -19.81 21.78 -17.90
C SER A 244 -19.55 22.50 -19.25
N ASP A 245 -19.75 23.82 -19.29
CA ASP A 245 -19.35 24.67 -20.40
C ASP A 245 -17.98 25.32 -20.12
N LEU A 246 -16.94 24.71 -20.66
CA LEU A 246 -15.56 25.20 -20.57
C LEU A 246 -15.23 26.32 -21.57
N SER A 247 -16.18 26.70 -22.46
CA SER A 247 -15.90 27.70 -23.47
C SER A 247 -15.65 29.10 -22.89
N SER A 248 -16.09 29.34 -21.66
CA SER A 248 -15.83 30.59 -20.92
C SER A 248 -14.50 30.59 -20.16
N LEU A 249 -13.86 29.44 -20.02
CA LEU A 249 -12.58 29.29 -19.32
C LEU A 249 -11.45 29.38 -20.35
N THR A 250 -11.01 30.58 -20.63
CA THR A 250 -10.01 30.84 -21.67
C THR A 250 -8.62 31.17 -21.12
N GLU A 251 -8.54 31.49 -19.83
CA GLU A 251 -7.31 31.92 -19.17
C GLU A 251 -7.16 31.29 -17.79
N ALA A 252 -5.92 31.04 -17.39
CA ALA A 252 -5.50 30.67 -16.03
C ALA A 252 -4.38 31.60 -15.56
N LEU A 253 -4.11 31.60 -14.27
CA LEU A 253 -2.96 32.29 -13.71
C LEU A 253 -1.65 31.71 -14.30
N MET A 254 -0.73 32.60 -14.69
CA MET A 254 0.61 32.17 -15.10
C MET A 254 1.32 31.50 -13.91
N PRO A 255 1.85 30.28 -14.07
CA PRO A 255 2.60 29.62 -13.01
C PRO A 255 3.81 30.42 -12.53
N GLY A 256 3.95 30.56 -11.21
CA GLY A 256 5.01 31.34 -10.56
C GLY A 256 5.45 30.73 -9.23
N ASP A 257 6.08 31.57 -8.41
CA ASP A 257 6.52 31.26 -7.04
C ASP A 257 6.18 32.48 -6.15
N TYR A 258 4.89 32.57 -5.78
CA TYR A 258 4.36 33.77 -5.10
C TYR A 258 4.62 33.72 -3.59
N ALA A 259 4.35 32.58 -2.92
CA ALA A 259 4.53 32.45 -1.49
C ALA A 259 4.67 30.97 -1.04
N SER A 260 5.25 30.79 0.16
CA SER A 260 5.35 29.47 0.78
C SER A 260 4.04 29.06 1.43
N MET A 261 3.80 27.74 1.48
CA MET A 261 2.70 27.16 2.23
C MET A 261 2.97 27.15 3.75
N PRO A 262 1.93 27.09 4.62
CA PRO A 262 2.08 27.12 6.08
C PRO A 262 2.91 25.95 6.64
N HIS A 263 2.93 24.80 5.98
CA HIS A 263 3.72 23.64 6.41
C HIS A 263 5.23 23.80 6.21
N GLY A 264 5.66 24.76 5.40
CA GLY A 264 7.08 25.05 5.18
C GLY A 264 7.83 24.10 4.22
N GLU A 265 7.16 23.08 3.69
CA GLU A 265 7.74 22.18 2.69
C GLU A 265 7.89 22.93 1.35
N LYS A 266 9.02 22.71 0.68
CA LYS A 266 9.33 23.37 -0.61
C LYS A 266 8.67 22.68 -1.81
N ASP A 267 8.04 21.55 -1.58
CA ASP A 267 7.43 20.72 -2.63
C ASP A 267 6.02 21.17 -2.99
N GLN A 268 5.47 22.15 -2.25
CA GLN A 268 4.20 22.82 -2.54
C GLN A 268 4.29 24.30 -2.18
N TRP A 269 3.74 25.16 -3.02
CA TRP A 269 3.79 26.61 -2.86
C TRP A 269 2.55 27.28 -3.43
N VAL A 270 2.26 28.51 -3.00
CA VAL A 270 1.31 29.38 -3.71
C VAL A 270 1.99 29.83 -4.99
N SER A 271 1.51 29.34 -6.13
CA SER A 271 2.10 29.66 -7.43
C SER A 271 1.78 31.07 -7.86
N ASN A 272 0.51 31.46 -7.80
CA ASN A 272 0.06 32.79 -8.13
C ASN A 272 -1.30 33.11 -7.50
N ILE A 273 -1.63 34.41 -7.44
CA ILE A 273 -2.94 34.90 -6.98
C ILE A 273 -3.36 36.09 -7.87
N GLY A 274 -4.59 36.11 -8.32
CA GLY A 274 -5.07 37.22 -9.15
C GLY A 274 -6.58 37.28 -9.33
N ILE A 275 -7.04 38.32 -10.03
CA ILE A 275 -8.43 38.47 -10.43
C ILE A 275 -8.53 38.16 -11.92
N ILE A 276 -9.33 37.16 -12.27
CA ILE A 276 -9.72 36.83 -13.65
C ILE A 276 -11.25 36.86 -13.74
N ASP A 277 -11.79 37.54 -14.71
CA ASP A 277 -13.24 37.70 -14.93
C ASP A 277 -14.02 38.14 -13.67
N GLY A 278 -13.38 39.00 -12.86
CA GLY A 278 -13.98 39.56 -11.64
C GLY A 278 -14.04 38.60 -10.46
N LYS A 279 -13.42 37.42 -10.53
CA LYS A 279 -13.31 36.44 -9.45
C LYS A 279 -11.89 36.31 -8.97
N LEU A 280 -11.72 35.95 -7.70
CA LEU A 280 -10.43 35.66 -7.12
C LEU A 280 -9.98 34.25 -7.52
N HIS A 281 -8.82 34.16 -8.13
CA HIS A 281 -8.12 32.94 -8.45
C HIS A 281 -6.89 32.77 -7.55
N VAL A 282 -6.69 31.58 -7.01
CA VAL A 282 -5.52 31.21 -6.22
C VAL A 282 -4.95 29.91 -6.78
N GLN A 283 -3.72 29.95 -7.25
CA GLN A 283 -3.06 28.78 -7.85
C GLN A 283 -2.02 28.21 -6.88
N ILE A 284 -2.12 26.92 -6.58
CA ILE A 284 -1.16 26.13 -5.83
C ILE A 284 -0.34 25.28 -6.80
N GLY A 285 0.99 25.36 -6.70
CA GLY A 285 1.92 24.51 -7.41
C GLY A 285 2.49 23.43 -6.51
N LYS A 286 2.70 22.22 -7.04
CA LYS A 286 3.46 21.16 -6.37
C LYS A 286 4.22 20.31 -7.38
N PHE A 287 5.25 19.58 -6.90
CA PHE A 287 5.90 18.57 -7.74
C PHE A 287 4.95 17.45 -8.08
N PHE A 288 4.92 17.05 -9.33
CA PHE A 288 4.14 15.92 -9.82
C PHE A 288 4.88 14.60 -9.57
N ASN A 289 4.15 13.50 -9.35
CA ASN A 289 4.69 12.15 -9.13
C ASN A 289 5.69 12.03 -7.96
N LYS A 290 5.41 12.69 -6.84
CA LYS A 290 6.05 12.41 -5.56
C LYS A 290 5.12 11.61 -4.67
N GLU A 291 5.60 10.48 -4.19
CA GLU A 291 4.86 9.60 -3.27
C GLU A 291 4.70 10.22 -1.86
N PHE A 292 5.72 10.99 -1.44
CA PHE A 292 5.75 11.66 -0.15
C PHE A 292 5.84 13.17 -0.32
N GLY A 293 5.39 13.89 0.70
CA GLY A 293 5.31 15.34 0.71
C GLY A 293 3.87 15.83 0.94
N PRO A 294 3.56 17.08 0.53
CA PRO A 294 2.23 17.65 0.71
C PRO A 294 1.15 16.94 -0.11
N SER A 295 -0.01 16.70 0.52
CA SER A 295 -1.24 16.26 -0.18
C SER A 295 -1.75 17.34 -1.13
N ASP A 296 -2.85 17.08 -1.81
CA ASP A 296 -3.61 18.12 -2.49
C ASP A 296 -4.14 19.13 -1.45
N ALA A 297 -4.14 20.40 -1.82
CA ALA A 297 -4.59 21.49 -0.96
C ALA A 297 -6.12 21.59 -0.98
N MET A 298 -6.71 21.95 0.15
CA MET A 298 -8.04 22.55 0.22
C MET A 298 -7.88 24.00 0.68
N LEU A 299 -8.41 24.93 -0.08
CA LEU A 299 -8.34 26.34 0.24
C LEU A 299 -9.70 26.86 0.66
N SER A 300 -9.69 27.79 1.60
CA SER A 300 -10.87 28.57 2.00
C SER A 300 -10.49 30.02 2.26
N LEU A 301 -11.44 30.92 2.06
CA LEU A 301 -11.31 32.32 2.44
C LEU A 301 -12.14 32.59 3.70
N LYS A 302 -11.56 33.33 4.64
CA LYS A 302 -12.30 33.83 5.80
C LYS A 302 -12.61 35.31 5.59
N SER A 303 -13.89 35.65 5.59
CA SER A 303 -14.35 37.02 5.49
C SER A 303 -14.14 37.80 6.80
N PRO A 304 -14.23 39.14 6.78
CA PRO A 304 -14.07 39.96 7.99
C PRO A 304 -15.03 39.62 9.13
N ASP A 305 -16.19 39.09 8.82
CA ASP A 305 -17.24 38.66 9.76
C ASP A 305 -17.02 37.23 10.26
N GLY A 306 -15.93 36.58 9.81
CA GLY A 306 -15.54 35.24 10.26
C GLY A 306 -16.17 34.10 9.48
N ASN A 307 -16.96 34.36 8.43
CA ASN A 307 -17.56 33.33 7.59
C ASN A 307 -16.48 32.68 6.68
N LEU A 308 -16.51 31.38 6.55
CA LEU A 308 -15.69 30.64 5.59
C LEU A 308 -16.38 30.62 4.22
N ILE A 309 -15.62 30.94 3.19
CA ILE A 309 -16.03 30.90 1.79
C ILE A 309 -15.18 29.84 1.11
N THR A 310 -15.85 28.85 0.53
CA THR A 310 -15.19 27.82 -0.28
C THR A 310 -15.09 28.28 -1.73
N ASN A 311 -14.22 27.67 -2.52
CA ASN A 311 -14.14 27.89 -3.94
C ASN A 311 -15.42 27.40 -4.67
N ASP A 312 -15.78 28.06 -5.74
CA ASP A 312 -16.86 27.63 -6.65
C ASP A 312 -16.46 26.33 -7.37
N TYR A 313 -15.24 26.32 -7.89
CA TYR A 313 -14.61 25.19 -8.57
C TYR A 313 -13.09 25.31 -8.48
N ASN A 314 -12.39 24.25 -8.85
CA ASN A 314 -10.95 24.28 -9.10
C ASN A 314 -10.62 23.59 -10.43
N LEU A 315 -9.50 23.98 -11.01
CA LEU A 315 -8.94 23.44 -12.23
C LEU A 315 -7.57 22.84 -11.93
N VAL A 316 -7.25 21.71 -12.53
CA VAL A 316 -5.96 21.06 -12.36
C VAL A 316 -5.24 20.99 -13.70
N PHE A 317 -3.98 21.39 -13.72
CA PHE A 317 -3.10 21.39 -14.88
C PHE A 317 -1.82 20.64 -14.58
N LEU A 318 -1.23 20.01 -15.59
CA LEU A 318 0.12 19.49 -15.54
C LEU A 318 1.04 20.33 -16.40
N SER A 319 2.29 20.46 -16.01
CA SER A 319 3.29 21.19 -16.80
C SER A 319 4.66 20.50 -16.84
N ASP A 320 5.41 20.82 -17.86
CA ASP A 320 6.82 20.43 -18.01
C ASP A 320 7.74 21.24 -17.07
N LYS A 321 9.06 21.01 -17.16
CA LYS A 321 10.09 21.74 -16.40
C LYS A 321 10.18 23.24 -16.69
N LYS A 322 9.58 23.69 -17.80
CA LYS A 322 9.59 25.09 -18.25
C LYS A 322 8.28 25.80 -17.97
N ASN A 323 7.38 25.14 -17.22
CA ASN A 323 6.03 25.58 -16.94
C ASN A 323 5.11 25.68 -18.19
N ASN A 324 5.45 24.98 -19.29
CA ASN A 324 4.49 24.83 -20.39
C ASN A 324 3.41 23.84 -19.96
N LEU A 325 2.15 24.22 -20.09
CA LEU A 325 1.02 23.34 -19.82
C LEU A 325 1.01 22.17 -20.83
N LEU A 326 0.75 20.97 -20.34
CA LEU A 326 0.71 19.77 -21.16
C LEU A 326 -0.70 19.56 -21.75
N ASP A 327 -0.72 19.22 -23.03
CA ASP A 327 -1.93 18.73 -23.71
C ASP A 327 -2.09 17.23 -23.43
N LEU A 328 -3.12 16.90 -22.66
CA LEU A 328 -3.33 15.55 -22.13
C LEU A 328 -3.88 14.55 -23.16
N GLU A 329 -4.38 15.05 -24.29
CA GLU A 329 -4.80 14.18 -25.39
C GLU A 329 -3.60 13.67 -26.22
N ASN A 330 -2.50 14.46 -26.25
CA ASN A 330 -1.35 14.23 -27.13
C ASN A 330 -0.01 14.05 -26.40
N ASN A 331 0.05 14.32 -25.10
CA ASN A 331 1.31 14.26 -24.33
C ASN A 331 1.39 13.06 -23.42
N ASP A 332 2.61 12.58 -23.25
CA ASP A 332 2.94 11.55 -22.27
C ASP A 332 3.03 12.21 -20.88
N TYR A 333 2.36 11.63 -19.89
CA TYR A 333 2.47 12.05 -18.49
C TYR A 333 3.89 11.96 -17.92
N ASP A 334 4.78 11.23 -18.61
CA ASP A 334 6.18 11.11 -18.24
C ASP A 334 6.94 12.46 -18.31
N ASP A 335 6.44 13.41 -19.09
CA ASP A 335 7.01 14.76 -19.19
C ASP A 335 6.51 15.70 -18.09
N ALA A 336 5.48 15.32 -17.34
CA ALA A 336 4.92 16.13 -16.27
C ALA A 336 5.94 16.31 -15.12
N LYS A 337 6.18 17.54 -14.75
CA LYS A 337 7.08 17.90 -13.65
C LYS A 337 6.33 18.55 -12.49
N TYR A 338 5.37 19.38 -12.82
CA TYR A 338 4.58 20.13 -11.84
C TYR A 338 3.08 19.88 -12.06
N LYS A 339 2.34 19.89 -10.96
CA LYS A 339 0.89 19.96 -10.91
C LYS A 339 0.51 21.31 -10.36
N TYR A 340 -0.37 22.00 -11.07
CA TYR A 340 -0.99 23.25 -10.64
C TYR A 340 -2.47 23.02 -10.39
N GLU A 341 -2.96 23.53 -9.27
CA GLU A 341 -4.37 23.51 -8.91
C GLU A 341 -4.82 24.93 -8.66
N GLU A 342 -5.76 25.40 -9.48
CA GLU A 342 -6.28 26.77 -9.46
C GLU A 342 -7.67 26.80 -8.88
N PHE A 343 -7.82 27.41 -7.72
CA PHE A 343 -9.08 27.56 -6.96
C PHE A 343 -9.73 28.88 -7.32
N VAL A 344 -11.00 28.86 -7.70
CA VAL A 344 -11.78 30.04 -8.10
C VAL A 344 -12.83 30.34 -7.05
N PHE A 345 -12.71 31.51 -6.42
CA PHE A 345 -13.61 31.95 -5.36
C PHE A 345 -14.65 32.96 -5.84
N PRO A 346 -15.91 32.89 -5.36
CA PRO A 346 -17.00 33.81 -5.74
C PRO A 346 -16.86 35.17 -5.03
N VAL A 347 -15.67 35.77 -5.06
CA VAL A 347 -15.39 37.08 -4.48
C VAL A 347 -14.72 37.98 -5.49
N SER A 348 -15.15 39.24 -5.54
CA SER A 348 -14.58 40.28 -6.41
C SER A 348 -13.45 41.01 -5.72
N SER A 349 -12.74 41.88 -6.48
CA SER A 349 -11.62 42.68 -5.98
C SER A 349 -11.99 43.62 -4.83
N GLU A 350 -13.26 43.95 -4.63
CA GLU A 350 -13.70 44.84 -3.57
C GLU A 350 -13.43 44.29 -2.17
N ASN A 351 -12.66 45.02 -1.38
CA ASN A 351 -12.36 44.70 0.01
C ASN A 351 -11.55 43.39 0.25
N LEU A 352 -10.89 42.81 -0.75
CA LEU A 352 -10.07 41.58 -0.62
C LEU A 352 -9.02 41.68 0.48
N SER A 353 -8.48 42.89 0.72
CA SER A 353 -7.50 43.13 1.82
C SER A 353 -7.99 42.76 3.21
N LYS A 354 -9.28 42.51 3.40
CA LYS A 354 -9.91 42.14 4.68
C LYS A 354 -10.10 40.63 4.81
N TYR A 355 -9.87 39.89 3.74
CA TYR A 355 -9.99 38.43 3.73
C TYR A 355 -8.64 37.78 4.07
N THR A 356 -8.71 36.59 4.64
CA THR A 356 -7.53 35.76 4.90
C THR A 356 -7.72 34.43 4.20
N LEU A 357 -6.68 33.99 3.48
CA LEU A 357 -6.65 32.69 2.83
C LEU A 357 -6.18 31.64 3.83
N TYR A 358 -6.87 30.52 3.88
CA TYR A 358 -6.58 29.37 4.73
C TYR A 358 -6.30 28.11 3.91
N TYR A 359 -5.44 27.28 4.46
CA TYR A 359 -5.05 25.99 3.93
C TYR A 359 -5.47 24.86 4.86
N THR A 360 -6.01 23.79 4.28
CA THR A 360 -6.19 22.51 4.94
C THR A 360 -5.57 21.43 4.04
N GLY A 361 -4.79 20.52 4.64
CA GLY A 361 -4.12 19.44 3.95
C GLY A 361 -3.22 18.65 4.88
N SER A 362 -2.44 17.74 4.33
CA SER A 362 -1.50 16.91 5.09
C SER A 362 -0.13 16.89 4.43
N VAL A 363 0.89 16.67 5.23
CA VAL A 363 2.23 16.35 4.76
C VAL A 363 2.56 14.92 5.15
N TYR A 364 2.84 14.10 4.15
CA TYR A 364 3.22 12.71 4.30
C TYR A 364 4.73 12.54 4.29
N SER A 365 5.25 11.78 5.23
CA SER A 365 6.65 11.39 5.27
C SER A 365 6.80 9.89 5.06
N GLY A 366 7.87 9.49 4.40
CA GLY A 366 8.14 8.10 4.09
C GLY A 366 9.42 7.96 3.27
N VAL A 367 9.62 6.80 2.72
CA VAL A 367 10.76 6.48 1.86
C VAL A 367 10.36 5.53 0.75
N GLU A 368 10.81 5.83 -0.47
CA GLU A 368 10.76 4.92 -1.60
C GLU A 368 12.00 4.03 -1.58
N GLY A 369 11.85 2.74 -1.90
CA GLY A 369 12.94 1.80 -1.91
C GLY A 369 12.54 0.48 -2.57
N ASN A 370 13.29 -0.58 -2.30
CA ASN A 370 13.05 -1.88 -2.90
C ASN A 370 13.33 -2.99 -1.88
N TRP A 371 12.33 -3.32 -1.10
CA TRP A 371 12.39 -4.42 -0.13
C TRP A 371 11.75 -5.67 -0.72
N ASN A 372 12.51 -6.74 -0.85
CA ASN A 372 12.01 -8.01 -1.36
C ASN A 372 12.57 -9.16 -0.53
N VAL A 373 11.69 -10.04 -0.07
CA VAL A 373 12.04 -11.23 0.71
C VAL A 373 11.32 -12.46 0.15
N ALA A 374 11.99 -13.61 0.21
CA ALA A 374 11.41 -14.90 -0.13
C ALA A 374 11.43 -15.77 1.14
N ALA A 375 10.25 -15.99 1.70
CA ALA A 375 10.06 -16.71 2.95
C ALA A 375 9.66 -18.16 2.65
N ASN A 376 10.48 -19.13 3.05
CA ASN A 376 10.05 -20.53 3.03
C ASN A 376 9.05 -20.76 4.16
N SER A 377 7.90 -21.31 3.83
CA SER A 377 6.92 -21.79 4.83
C SER A 377 6.54 -23.22 4.44
N SER A 378 6.27 -24.07 5.42
CA SER A 378 5.76 -25.41 5.11
C SER A 378 4.39 -25.26 4.46
N ASP A 379 4.15 -26.03 3.39
CA ASP A 379 2.83 -26.13 2.80
C ASP A 379 2.00 -27.12 3.60
N THR A 380 1.00 -26.61 4.30
CA THR A 380 0.08 -27.40 5.09
C THR A 380 -1.31 -27.50 4.43
N THR A 381 -1.35 -27.72 3.11
CA THR A 381 -2.60 -27.99 2.36
C THR A 381 -3.40 -29.14 2.96
N ALA A 382 -2.77 -30.08 3.64
CA ALA A 382 -3.45 -31.14 4.42
C ALA A 382 -4.42 -30.60 5.50
N ASN A 383 -4.28 -29.35 5.89
CA ASN A 383 -5.14 -28.67 6.85
C ASN A 383 -6.20 -27.77 6.17
N LEU A 384 -6.52 -28.02 4.90
CA LEU A 384 -7.62 -27.36 4.20
C LEU A 384 -8.79 -28.32 4.05
N ARG A 385 -10.00 -27.77 4.11
CA ARG A 385 -11.23 -28.50 3.86
C ARG A 385 -12.13 -27.69 2.96
N THR A 386 -12.26 -28.13 1.71
CA THR A 386 -13.08 -27.45 0.69
C THR A 386 -14.23 -28.35 0.26
N TRP A 387 -15.42 -27.79 0.16
CA TRP A 387 -16.57 -28.49 -0.38
C TRP A 387 -17.48 -27.57 -1.19
N LYS A 388 -18.15 -28.18 -2.16
CA LYS A 388 -19.21 -27.52 -2.93
C LYS A 388 -20.50 -27.49 -2.15
N ASN A 389 -21.21 -26.37 -2.24
CA ASN A 389 -22.47 -26.14 -1.59
C ASN A 389 -23.48 -25.47 -2.55
N ASP A 390 -24.77 -25.70 -2.35
CA ASP A 390 -25.84 -25.08 -3.15
C ASP A 390 -26.84 -24.33 -2.23
N ILE A 391 -26.39 -23.87 -1.07
CA ILE A 391 -27.25 -23.19 -0.10
C ILE A 391 -27.27 -21.69 -0.40
N SER A 392 -28.50 -21.15 -0.47
CA SER A 392 -28.71 -19.72 -0.59
C SER A 392 -29.16 -19.12 0.74
N VAL A 393 -28.50 -18.04 1.16
CA VAL A 393 -28.85 -17.27 2.35
C VAL A 393 -29.00 -15.80 1.91
N GLU A 394 -30.18 -15.23 2.17
CA GLU A 394 -30.47 -13.82 1.87
C GLU A 394 -30.10 -13.37 0.44
N GLY A 395 -30.38 -14.21 -0.56
CA GLY A 395 -30.12 -13.91 -1.95
C GLY A 395 -28.69 -14.22 -2.42
N HIS A 396 -27.81 -14.69 -1.54
CA HIS A 396 -26.46 -15.14 -1.88
C HIS A 396 -26.43 -16.65 -1.97
N LEU A 397 -25.92 -17.18 -3.07
CA LEU A 397 -25.63 -18.60 -3.24
C LEU A 397 -24.16 -18.86 -2.88
N PHE A 398 -23.93 -19.63 -1.85
CA PHE A 398 -22.60 -20.03 -1.37
C PHE A 398 -22.20 -21.31 -2.10
N GLU A 399 -21.38 -21.19 -3.16
CA GLU A 399 -21.05 -22.31 -4.04
C GLU A 399 -19.87 -23.12 -3.53
N TYR A 400 -18.78 -22.44 -3.13
CA TYR A 400 -17.58 -23.09 -2.61
C TYR A 400 -17.23 -22.51 -1.26
N ILE A 401 -16.95 -23.39 -0.32
CA ILE A 401 -16.58 -23.06 1.04
C ILE A 401 -15.23 -23.71 1.33
N THR A 402 -14.25 -22.94 1.74
CA THR A 402 -12.92 -23.41 2.14
C THR A 402 -12.64 -23.00 3.58
N LEU A 403 -12.37 -24.00 4.42
CA LEU A 403 -11.88 -23.82 5.79
C LEU A 403 -10.39 -24.03 5.87
N SER A 404 -9.72 -23.15 6.59
CA SER A 404 -8.31 -23.27 6.99
C SER A 404 -8.18 -22.96 8.48
N PRO A 405 -7.03 -23.21 9.11
CA PRO A 405 -6.77 -22.73 10.46
C PRO A 405 -6.85 -21.21 10.63
N LEU A 406 -6.74 -20.43 9.55
CA LEU A 406 -6.86 -18.98 9.56
C LEU A 406 -8.31 -18.49 9.45
N GLY A 407 -9.28 -19.37 9.11
CA GLY A 407 -10.69 -19.01 8.98
C GLY A 407 -11.36 -19.60 7.76
N LEU A 408 -12.36 -18.87 7.26
CA LEU A 408 -13.28 -19.29 6.20
C LEU A 408 -13.09 -18.43 4.96
N GLN A 409 -13.12 -19.05 3.78
CA GLN A 409 -13.30 -18.38 2.49
C GLN A 409 -14.52 -18.93 1.77
N VAL A 410 -15.28 -18.07 1.14
CA VAL A 410 -16.49 -18.44 0.41
C VAL A 410 -16.51 -17.76 -0.95
N ILE A 411 -16.84 -18.54 -1.97
CA ILE A 411 -17.11 -18.06 -3.31
C ILE A 411 -18.57 -18.36 -3.65
N GLY A 412 -19.21 -17.44 -4.34
CA GLY A 412 -20.58 -17.63 -4.75
C GLY A 412 -21.10 -16.55 -5.69
N THR A 413 -22.42 -16.59 -5.87
CA THR A 413 -23.17 -15.63 -6.67
C THR A 413 -24.23 -14.94 -5.84
N TYR A 414 -24.67 -13.75 -6.24
CA TYR A 414 -25.69 -12.98 -5.56
C TYR A 414 -26.76 -12.47 -6.54
N LYS A 415 -27.96 -12.20 -5.99
CA LYS A 415 -29.08 -11.64 -6.76
C LYS A 415 -29.38 -10.22 -6.24
N GLY A 416 -29.52 -9.27 -7.15
CA GLY A 416 -29.86 -7.88 -6.82
C GLY A 416 -28.69 -6.91 -6.99
N GLU A 417 -28.96 -5.63 -6.75
CA GLU A 417 -27.97 -4.56 -6.81
C GLU A 417 -27.36 -4.33 -5.44
N ASN A 418 -26.03 -4.29 -5.35
CA ASN A 418 -25.22 -3.80 -4.23
C ASN A 418 -25.44 -4.45 -2.84
N TYR A 419 -25.37 -5.76 -2.71
CA TYR A 419 -25.38 -6.39 -1.40
C TYR A 419 -23.94 -6.75 -0.97
N MET A 420 -23.48 -6.16 0.13
CA MET A 420 -22.13 -6.44 0.67
C MET A 420 -22.18 -7.71 1.51
N VAL A 421 -21.54 -8.77 1.04
CA VAL A 421 -21.40 -10.04 1.80
C VAL A 421 -20.62 -9.83 3.12
N SER A 422 -19.82 -8.76 3.20
CA SER A 422 -19.09 -8.36 4.41
C SER A 422 -19.97 -8.09 5.63
N ASP A 423 -21.26 -7.77 5.41
CA ASP A 423 -22.20 -7.43 6.49
C ASP A 423 -22.84 -8.66 7.12
N MET A 424 -22.57 -9.85 6.58
CA MET A 424 -23.11 -11.10 7.11
C MET A 424 -22.38 -11.53 8.37
N LEU A 425 -23.17 -11.98 9.36
CA LEU A 425 -22.65 -12.63 10.55
C LEU A 425 -22.30 -14.09 10.22
N LEU A 426 -21.02 -14.42 10.29
CA LEU A 426 -20.53 -15.78 10.11
C LEU A 426 -19.96 -16.35 11.40
N GLU A 427 -20.33 -17.59 11.67
CA GLU A 427 -19.88 -18.34 12.83
C GLU A 427 -19.52 -19.76 12.43
N ILE A 428 -18.62 -20.38 13.16
CA ILE A 428 -18.25 -21.80 13.00
C ILE A 428 -18.73 -22.60 14.21
N GLU A 429 -19.58 -23.58 13.97
CA GLU A 429 -19.97 -24.58 14.98
C GLU A 429 -18.91 -25.67 15.03
N THR A 430 -18.31 -25.85 16.20
CA THR A 430 -17.35 -26.94 16.49
C THR A 430 -17.93 -27.95 17.51
N VAL A 431 -17.15 -28.97 17.81
CA VAL A 431 -17.48 -29.89 18.93
C VAL A 431 -17.42 -29.19 20.30
N ASP A 432 -16.64 -28.11 20.39
CA ASP A 432 -16.37 -27.38 21.63
C ASP A 432 -17.26 -26.14 21.80
N GLY A 433 -18.03 -25.74 20.77
CA GLY A 433 -18.90 -24.57 20.80
C GLY A 433 -18.95 -23.81 19.50
N ILE A 434 -19.48 -22.58 19.56
CA ILE A 434 -19.61 -21.68 18.44
C ILE A 434 -18.46 -20.64 18.50
N ILE A 435 -17.77 -20.43 17.37
CA ILE A 435 -16.69 -19.47 17.20
C ILE A 435 -17.17 -18.39 16.22
N PRO A 436 -17.31 -17.14 16.66
CA PRO A 436 -17.61 -16.04 15.75
C PRO A 436 -16.40 -15.73 14.87
N LEU A 437 -16.65 -15.42 13.59
CA LEU A 437 -15.62 -14.98 12.66
C LEU A 437 -15.61 -13.45 12.58
N GLU A 438 -14.43 -12.89 12.39
CA GLU A 438 -14.28 -11.47 12.10
C GLU A 438 -14.30 -11.25 10.58
N GLY A 439 -14.98 -10.20 10.12
CA GLY A 439 -15.05 -9.87 8.70
C GLY A 439 -13.63 -9.70 8.11
N GLY A 440 -13.37 -10.46 7.07
CA GLY A 440 -12.14 -10.42 6.27
C GLY A 440 -12.24 -9.45 5.11
N GLY A 441 -11.39 -9.65 4.13
CA GLY A 441 -11.45 -8.99 2.84
C GLY A 441 -12.34 -9.75 1.87
N GLY A 442 -12.71 -9.09 0.78
CA GLY A 442 -13.46 -9.74 -0.30
C GLY A 442 -13.46 -8.89 -1.57
N SER A 443 -13.76 -9.55 -2.68
CA SER A 443 -13.98 -8.91 -3.97
C SER A 443 -15.36 -9.29 -4.50
N GLN A 444 -15.96 -8.36 -5.26
CA GLN A 444 -17.21 -8.59 -5.97
C GLN A 444 -17.01 -8.25 -7.44
N ASN A 445 -17.65 -9.02 -8.30
CA ASN A 445 -17.74 -8.69 -9.72
C ASN A 445 -19.21 -8.40 -10.05
N PRO A 446 -19.59 -7.12 -10.15
CA PRO A 446 -20.97 -6.73 -10.43
C PRO A 446 -21.51 -7.26 -11.76
N ASP A 447 -20.67 -7.32 -12.80
CA ASP A 447 -21.09 -7.77 -14.14
C ASP A 447 -21.44 -9.26 -14.15
N LYS A 448 -20.77 -10.06 -13.33
CA LYS A 448 -20.98 -11.50 -13.22
C LYS A 448 -21.86 -11.88 -12.03
N HIS A 449 -22.20 -10.92 -11.18
CA HIS A 449 -22.86 -11.15 -9.89
C HIS A 449 -22.17 -12.22 -9.03
N THR A 450 -20.83 -12.19 -9.00
CA THR A 450 -20.03 -13.13 -8.19
C THR A 450 -19.35 -12.41 -7.03
N PHE A 451 -19.09 -13.16 -5.96
CA PHE A 451 -18.31 -12.68 -4.83
C PHE A 451 -17.29 -13.74 -4.38
N ASN A 452 -16.20 -13.24 -3.84
CA ASN A 452 -15.18 -14.00 -3.11
C ASN A 452 -14.90 -13.24 -1.81
N SER A 453 -15.20 -13.84 -0.67
CA SER A 453 -15.06 -13.18 0.62
C SER A 453 -14.43 -14.13 1.65
N SER A 454 -13.66 -13.56 2.57
CA SER A 454 -12.99 -14.30 3.63
C SER A 454 -13.35 -13.73 5.00
N TRP A 455 -13.34 -14.59 6.02
CA TRP A 455 -13.51 -14.24 7.42
C TRP A 455 -12.40 -14.90 8.23
N ASP A 456 -11.87 -14.18 9.19
CA ASP A 456 -10.73 -14.59 9.98
C ASP A 456 -11.18 -15.10 11.36
N THR A 457 -10.42 -16.02 11.92
CA THR A 457 -10.55 -16.46 13.32
C THR A 457 -9.60 -15.65 14.21
N LYS A 458 -9.96 -15.49 15.49
CA LYS A 458 -9.07 -14.86 16.50
C LYS A 458 -7.94 -15.76 16.95
N ALA A 459 -8.08 -17.05 16.77
CA ALA A 459 -7.10 -18.09 17.11
C ALA A 459 -7.17 -19.20 16.06
N PRO A 460 -6.11 -20.01 15.89
CA PRO A 460 -6.10 -21.09 14.90
C PRO A 460 -7.28 -22.05 15.08
N LEU A 461 -7.99 -22.29 13.98
CA LEU A 461 -9.13 -23.19 13.95
C LEU A 461 -8.65 -24.64 13.78
N ASP A 462 -9.08 -25.52 14.69
CA ASP A 462 -8.99 -26.97 14.48
C ASP A 462 -10.11 -27.40 13.54
N ILE A 463 -9.81 -27.47 12.24
CA ILE A 463 -10.81 -27.80 11.22
C ILE A 463 -11.41 -29.20 11.37
N THR A 464 -10.72 -30.12 12.07
CA THR A 464 -11.23 -31.48 12.32
C THR A 464 -12.43 -31.49 13.28
N LYS A 465 -12.55 -30.44 14.10
CA LYS A 465 -13.63 -30.25 15.06
C LYS A 465 -14.86 -29.52 14.50
N VAL A 466 -14.77 -29.01 13.25
CA VAL A 466 -15.84 -28.23 12.65
C VAL A 466 -17.01 -29.14 12.24
N LYS A 467 -18.22 -28.80 12.71
CA LYS A 467 -19.47 -29.47 12.41
C LYS A 467 -20.31 -28.75 11.36
N ALA A 468 -20.33 -27.44 11.42
CA ALA A 468 -21.12 -26.61 10.52
C ALA A 468 -20.57 -25.18 10.45
N ILE A 469 -21.00 -24.45 9.41
CA ILE A 469 -20.89 -23.01 9.31
C ILE A 469 -22.30 -22.44 9.53
N ILE A 470 -22.38 -21.31 10.21
CA ILE A 470 -23.63 -20.60 10.45
C ILE A 470 -23.50 -19.23 9.77
N ILE A 471 -24.42 -18.92 8.85
CA ILE A 471 -24.48 -17.68 8.11
C ILE A 471 -25.82 -17.01 8.41
N ASN A 472 -25.81 -15.85 9.08
CA ASN A 472 -27.01 -15.16 9.54
C ASN A 472 -28.03 -16.12 10.20
N GLY A 473 -27.55 -17.02 11.06
CA GLY A 473 -28.35 -18.04 11.74
C GLY A 473 -28.71 -19.28 10.90
N THR A 474 -28.41 -19.30 9.61
CA THR A 474 -28.62 -20.47 8.74
C THR A 474 -27.44 -21.42 8.89
N ARG A 475 -27.76 -22.67 9.34
CA ARG A 475 -26.74 -23.70 9.59
C ARG A 475 -26.42 -24.50 8.32
N ILE A 476 -25.17 -24.51 7.89
CA ILE A 476 -24.63 -25.27 6.76
C ILE A 476 -23.73 -26.38 7.29
N PRO A 477 -24.07 -27.66 7.20
CA PRO A 477 -23.21 -28.73 7.67
C PRO A 477 -21.88 -28.77 6.94
N ALA A 478 -20.78 -28.89 7.67
CA ALA A 478 -19.48 -29.14 7.10
C ALA A 478 -19.39 -30.58 6.59
N LYS A 479 -18.95 -30.75 5.35
CA LYS A 479 -18.82 -32.06 4.67
C LYS A 479 -17.38 -32.54 4.71
#